data_53afde4f67f8f0b4d02c149c88244bf7
#
_entry.id   53afde4f67f8f0b4d02c149c88244bf7
#
_cell.length_a   1.000
_cell.length_b   1.000
_cell.length_c   1.000
_cell.angle_alpha   90.00
_cell.angle_beta   90.00
_cell.angle_gamma   90.00
#
_symmetry.space_group_name_H-M   'P 1'
#
loop_
_entity.id
_entity.type
_entity.pdbx_description
1 polymer ?
#
loop_
_entity_poly.entity_id
_entity_poly.type
_entity_poly.pdbx_seq_one_letter_code
_entity_poly.pdbx_strand_id
1 'polypeptide(L)'
;MHWKRAQKGRNKLRRSLTSRQFEQFVATERGMLVRLAMNIQHHPEDADDAVAEALCKAWERREQLRSPDKMRSWVAKITVNTALSMIQKRKRVELVESMDDYPTTAEPGYPHSGIWHEIESLAEQDRTLVYLYYIYGFSQKEISAILNIPTGTVKSRLYAARQKLKNCR
;
A
#
# COMPACT_ATOMS: atom_id res chain seq x y z
N MET A 1 24.56 -43.14 -21.75
CA MET A 1 23.14 -43.25 -21.35
C MET A 1 22.84 -42.58 -20.00
N HIS A 2 22.86 -41.25 -19.85
CA HIS A 2 22.45 -40.58 -18.61
C HIS A 2 21.97 -39.15 -18.89
N TRP A 3 21.05 -38.95 -19.85
CA TRP A 3 20.49 -37.62 -20.17
C TRP A 3 19.01 -37.45 -19.84
N LYS A 4 18.33 -38.40 -19.20
CA LYS A 4 16.86 -38.38 -19.01
C LYS A 4 16.36 -38.04 -17.61
N ARG A 5 17.18 -37.44 -16.72
CA ARG A 5 16.73 -37.18 -15.33
C ARG A 5 16.60 -35.70 -14.94
N ALA A 6 16.73 -34.73 -15.81
CA ALA A 6 16.75 -33.30 -15.49
C ALA A 6 15.50 -32.49 -15.90
N GLN A 7 14.40 -33.14 -16.29
CA GLN A 7 13.18 -32.41 -16.72
C GLN A 7 11.94 -32.67 -15.86
N LYS A 8 12.10 -33.28 -14.69
CA LYS A 8 10.97 -33.57 -13.78
C LYS A 8 10.93 -32.56 -12.64
N GLY A 9 10.62 -31.28 -12.89
CA GLY A 9 10.54 -30.29 -11.80
C GLY A 9 10.17 -28.87 -12.16
N ARG A 10 9.85 -28.55 -13.39
CA ARG A 10 9.61 -27.15 -13.80
C ARG A 10 8.25 -26.86 -14.44
N ASN A 11 7.27 -27.69 -14.21
CA ASN A 11 5.90 -27.40 -14.65
C ASN A 11 4.96 -27.22 -13.44
N LYS A 12 5.35 -26.38 -12.46
CA LYS A 12 4.38 -25.74 -11.61
C LYS A 12 3.77 -24.65 -12.49
N LEU A 13 2.67 -24.98 -13.17
CA LEU A 13 1.85 -24.06 -13.95
C LEU A 13 1.74 -22.76 -13.14
N ARG A 14 2.47 -21.72 -13.57
CA ARG A 14 2.23 -20.34 -13.13
C ARG A 14 0.78 -20.06 -13.54
N ARG A 15 -0.15 -20.18 -12.61
CA ARG A 15 -1.51 -19.72 -12.81
C ARG A 15 -1.40 -18.20 -12.98
N SER A 16 -1.34 -17.76 -14.23
CA SER A 16 -1.43 -16.33 -14.55
C SER A 16 -2.74 -15.80 -13.98
N LEU A 17 -2.69 -14.63 -13.39
CA LEU A 17 -3.85 -13.94 -12.89
C LEU A 17 -4.87 -13.72 -14.02
N THR A 18 -6.07 -14.24 -13.87
CA THR A 18 -7.14 -14.06 -14.86
C THR A 18 -7.81 -12.70 -14.70
N SER A 19 -8.41 -12.16 -15.76
CA SER A 19 -9.18 -10.90 -15.73
C SER A 19 -10.26 -10.94 -14.64
N ARG A 20 -11.01 -12.03 -14.55
CA ARG A 20 -12.07 -12.20 -13.55
C ARG A 20 -11.54 -12.14 -12.11
N GLN A 21 -10.39 -12.77 -11.84
CA GLN A 21 -9.77 -12.71 -10.50
C GLN A 21 -9.30 -11.29 -10.16
N PHE A 22 -8.76 -10.58 -11.14
CA PHE A 22 -8.33 -9.21 -10.94
C PHE A 22 -9.51 -8.25 -10.74
N GLU A 23 -10.57 -8.37 -11.53
CA GLU A 23 -11.81 -7.58 -11.38
C GLU A 23 -12.44 -7.80 -10.00
N GLN A 24 -12.52 -9.06 -9.55
CA GLN A 24 -13.02 -9.37 -8.22
C GLN A 24 -12.14 -8.77 -7.12
N PHE A 25 -10.83 -8.82 -7.27
CA PHE A 25 -9.90 -8.17 -6.36
C PHE A 25 -10.13 -6.67 -6.30
N VAL A 26 -10.25 -6.00 -7.45
CA VAL A 26 -10.50 -4.56 -7.52
C VAL A 26 -11.82 -4.21 -6.84
N ALA A 27 -12.89 -4.95 -7.11
CA ALA A 27 -14.19 -4.72 -6.49
C ALA A 27 -14.15 -4.82 -4.94
N THR A 28 -13.31 -5.71 -4.40
CA THR A 28 -13.22 -5.96 -2.97
C THR A 28 -12.23 -5.02 -2.26
N GLU A 29 -11.08 -4.74 -2.88
CA GLU A 29 -9.92 -4.12 -2.21
C GLU A 29 -9.69 -2.66 -2.61
N ARG A 30 -10.43 -2.11 -3.61
CA ARG A 30 -10.24 -0.73 -4.06
C ARG A 30 -10.35 0.28 -2.91
N GLY A 31 -11.31 0.09 -1.99
CA GLY A 31 -11.47 0.99 -0.84
C GLY A 31 -10.25 1.00 0.10
N MET A 32 -9.60 -0.15 0.31
CA MET A 32 -8.34 -0.23 1.06
C MET A 32 -7.22 0.52 0.32
N LEU A 33 -7.09 0.33 -0.99
CA LEU A 33 -6.05 0.98 -1.79
C LEU A 33 -6.21 2.51 -1.81
N VAL A 34 -7.44 3.01 -1.94
CA VAL A 34 -7.75 4.45 -1.89
C VAL A 34 -7.35 5.04 -0.55
N ARG A 35 -7.72 4.41 0.57
CA ARG A 35 -7.32 4.89 1.91
C ARG A 35 -5.80 4.88 2.09
N LEU A 36 -5.13 3.86 1.57
CA LEU A 36 -3.67 3.78 1.60
C LEU A 36 -3.03 4.91 0.79
N ALA A 37 -3.56 5.22 -0.39
CA ALA A 37 -3.11 6.34 -1.21
C ALA A 37 -3.44 7.70 -0.56
N MET A 38 -4.61 7.85 0.07
CA MET A 38 -5.01 9.05 0.82
C MET A 38 -4.04 9.41 1.92
N ASN A 39 -3.54 8.42 2.68
CA ASN A 39 -2.53 8.65 3.71
C ASN A 39 -1.21 9.22 3.16
N ILE A 40 -0.99 9.15 1.86
CA ILE A 40 0.22 9.62 1.18
C ILE A 40 -0.04 10.93 0.42
N GLN A 41 -1.16 10.98 -0.30
CA GLN A 41 -1.49 12.10 -1.19
C GLN A 41 -2.18 13.26 -0.48
N HIS A 42 -2.92 12.99 0.60
CA HIS A 42 -3.75 13.95 1.35
C HIS A 42 -4.89 14.61 0.54
N HIS A 43 -5.02 14.30 -0.77
CA HIS A 43 -6.07 14.76 -1.66
C HIS A 43 -6.84 13.59 -2.24
N PRO A 44 -8.19 13.60 -2.20
CA PRO A 44 -9.02 12.50 -2.68
C PRO A 44 -8.82 12.20 -4.17
N GLU A 45 -8.79 13.24 -5.01
CA GLU A 45 -8.62 13.10 -6.46
C GLU A 45 -7.25 12.49 -6.80
N ASP A 46 -6.19 12.97 -6.18
CA ASP A 46 -4.84 12.42 -6.35
C ASP A 46 -4.71 10.99 -5.85
N ALA A 47 -5.43 10.64 -4.78
CA ALA A 47 -5.44 9.28 -4.26
C ALA A 47 -6.16 8.32 -5.22
N ASP A 48 -7.30 8.74 -5.78
CA ASP A 48 -8.02 7.97 -6.80
C ASP A 48 -7.18 7.79 -8.06
N ASP A 49 -6.51 8.83 -8.53
CA ASP A 49 -5.59 8.77 -9.68
C ASP A 49 -4.41 7.84 -9.42
N ALA A 50 -3.81 7.91 -8.22
CA ALA A 50 -2.73 7.01 -7.85
C ALA A 50 -3.17 5.54 -7.83
N VAL A 51 -4.40 5.27 -7.37
CA VAL A 51 -4.96 3.92 -7.36
C VAL A 51 -5.27 3.45 -8.79
N ALA A 52 -5.86 4.29 -9.62
CA ALA A 52 -6.15 3.96 -11.01
C ALA A 52 -4.85 3.62 -11.77
N GLU A 53 -3.82 4.45 -11.67
CA GLU A 53 -2.51 4.20 -12.28
C GLU A 53 -1.85 2.93 -11.71
N ALA A 54 -1.95 2.70 -10.39
CA ALA A 54 -1.40 1.50 -9.75
C ALA A 54 -2.09 0.22 -10.24
N LEU A 55 -3.41 0.23 -10.41
CA LEU A 55 -4.17 -0.90 -10.93
C LEU A 55 -3.82 -1.19 -12.39
N CYS A 56 -3.64 -0.18 -13.24
CA CYS A 56 -3.14 -0.35 -14.61
C CYS A 56 -1.75 -1.02 -14.60
N LYS A 57 -0.81 -0.51 -13.81
CA LYS A 57 0.53 -1.11 -13.66
C LYS A 57 0.48 -2.54 -13.13
N ALA A 58 -0.41 -2.83 -12.19
CA ALA A 58 -0.59 -4.18 -11.67
C ALA A 58 -1.10 -5.12 -12.75
N TRP A 59 -2.07 -4.69 -13.55
CA TRP A 59 -2.58 -5.48 -14.66
C TRP A 59 -1.52 -5.76 -15.73
N GLU A 60 -0.77 -4.74 -16.14
CA GLU A 60 0.33 -4.89 -17.11
C GLU A 60 1.41 -5.86 -16.62
N ARG A 61 1.70 -5.84 -15.31
CA ARG A 61 2.75 -6.66 -14.68
C ARG A 61 2.22 -7.94 -14.05
N ARG A 62 0.99 -8.35 -14.31
CA ARG A 62 0.32 -9.49 -13.66
C ARG A 62 1.09 -10.80 -13.74
N GLU A 63 1.90 -10.97 -14.78
CA GLU A 63 2.74 -12.16 -14.94
C GLU A 63 3.91 -12.23 -13.93
N GLN A 64 4.25 -11.09 -13.29
CA GLN A 64 5.26 -11.03 -12.24
C GLN A 64 4.70 -11.51 -10.89
N LEU A 65 3.37 -11.59 -10.74
CA LEU A 65 2.75 -12.13 -9.55
C LEU A 65 3.05 -13.62 -9.43
N ARG A 66 3.81 -13.98 -8.40
CA ARG A 66 4.25 -15.37 -8.21
C ARG A 66 3.15 -16.29 -7.71
N SER A 67 2.18 -15.74 -6.99
CA SER A 67 1.11 -16.48 -6.32
C SER A 67 -0.09 -15.57 -6.06
N PRO A 68 -1.35 -16.00 -6.35
CA PRO A 68 -2.56 -15.21 -6.17
C PRO A 68 -2.77 -14.72 -4.73
N ASP A 69 -2.36 -15.49 -3.72
CA ASP A 69 -2.43 -15.12 -2.31
C ASP A 69 -1.56 -13.89 -1.96
N LYS A 70 -0.58 -13.55 -2.80
CA LYS A 70 0.27 -12.36 -2.67
C LYS A 70 -0.25 -11.14 -3.42
N MET A 71 -1.37 -11.27 -4.13
CA MET A 71 -1.91 -10.17 -4.95
C MET A 71 -2.19 -8.92 -4.11
N ARG A 72 -2.79 -9.09 -2.94
CA ARG A 72 -3.16 -7.99 -2.05
C ARG A 72 -1.95 -7.15 -1.62
N SER A 73 -0.91 -7.77 -1.08
CA SER A 73 0.32 -7.07 -0.66
C SER A 73 1.14 -6.56 -1.85
N TRP A 74 1.09 -7.27 -2.97
CA TRP A 74 1.79 -6.86 -4.19
C TRP A 74 1.15 -5.61 -4.82
N VAL A 75 -0.17 -5.55 -4.94
CA VAL A 75 -0.88 -4.36 -5.45
C VAL A 75 -0.76 -3.19 -4.47
N ALA A 76 -0.87 -3.43 -3.16
CA ALA A 76 -0.65 -2.39 -2.15
C ALA A 76 0.75 -1.76 -2.28
N LYS A 77 1.79 -2.55 -2.53
CA LYS A 77 3.14 -2.04 -2.81
C LYS A 77 3.19 -1.16 -4.06
N ILE A 78 2.53 -1.58 -5.14
CA ILE A 78 2.46 -0.79 -6.38
C ILE A 78 1.76 0.53 -6.11
N THR A 79 0.66 0.52 -5.35
CA THR A 79 -0.10 1.72 -4.97
C THR A 79 0.75 2.71 -4.17
N VAL A 80 1.44 2.26 -3.13
CA VAL A 80 2.35 3.10 -2.34
C VAL A 80 3.43 3.73 -3.21
N ASN A 81 4.10 2.92 -4.04
CA ASN A 81 5.16 3.41 -4.91
C ASN A 81 4.64 4.41 -5.96
N THR A 82 3.44 4.19 -6.49
CA THR A 82 2.81 5.10 -7.45
C THR A 82 2.46 6.43 -6.78
N ALA A 83 1.81 6.40 -5.62
CA ALA A 83 1.48 7.59 -4.85
C ALA A 83 2.73 8.42 -4.49
N LEU A 84 3.78 7.80 -3.97
CA LEU A 84 5.05 8.47 -3.67
C LEU A 84 5.71 9.07 -4.93
N SER A 85 5.67 8.36 -6.05
CA SER A 85 6.22 8.85 -7.32
C SER A 85 5.46 10.07 -7.84
N MET A 86 4.14 10.14 -7.67
CA MET A 86 3.33 11.29 -8.05
C MET A 86 3.70 12.53 -7.24
N ILE A 87 3.86 12.41 -5.92
CA ILE A 87 4.34 13.52 -5.07
C ILE A 87 5.72 14.01 -5.53
N GLN A 88 6.65 13.09 -5.79
CA GLN A 88 7.99 13.48 -6.24
C GLN A 88 7.96 14.21 -7.59
N LYS A 89 7.11 13.78 -8.52
CA LYS A 89 6.93 14.48 -9.81
C LYS A 89 6.36 15.87 -9.60
N ARG A 90 5.33 16.04 -8.75
CA ARG A 90 4.72 17.33 -8.43
C ARG A 90 5.75 18.29 -7.84
N LYS A 91 6.48 17.89 -6.82
CA LYS A 91 7.53 18.70 -6.21
C LYS A 91 8.61 19.15 -7.21
N ARG A 92 8.92 18.35 -8.22
CA ARG A 92 9.86 18.76 -9.28
C ARG A 92 9.28 19.84 -10.19
N VAL A 93 7.98 19.80 -10.46
CA VAL A 93 7.28 20.81 -11.26
C VAL A 93 7.15 22.10 -10.44
N GLU A 94 6.77 22.02 -9.17
CA GLU A 94 6.63 23.17 -8.26
C GLU A 94 7.96 23.89 -8.00
N LEU A 95 9.09 23.20 -8.05
CA LEU A 95 10.43 23.85 -8.01
C LEU A 95 10.75 24.69 -9.26
N VAL A 96 9.99 24.52 -10.34
CA VAL A 96 10.12 25.29 -11.58
C VAL A 96 9.08 26.43 -11.65
N GLU A 97 7.93 26.27 -11.00
CA GLU A 97 6.84 27.25 -10.91
C GLU A 97 6.58 27.56 -9.44
N SER A 98 7.06 28.72 -8.96
CA SER A 98 6.95 29.24 -7.60
C SER A 98 5.70 28.85 -6.80
N MET A 99 5.98 28.45 -5.55
CA MET A 99 5.18 28.51 -4.31
C MET A 99 3.72 28.98 -4.46
N ASP A 100 2.81 28.00 -4.35
CA ASP A 100 1.49 28.22 -3.78
C ASP A 100 1.21 27.12 -2.75
N ASP A 101 0.91 27.58 -1.53
CA ASP A 101 0.64 26.80 -0.34
C ASP A 101 -0.70 26.06 -0.50
N TYR A 102 -0.70 24.75 -0.68
CA TYR A 102 -1.94 23.97 -0.72
C TYR A 102 -2.34 23.53 0.68
N PRO A 103 -3.53 23.93 1.16
CA PRO A 103 -4.03 23.51 2.48
C PRO A 103 -4.30 22.00 2.50
N THR A 104 -3.65 21.33 3.42
CA THR A 104 -3.86 19.92 3.75
C THR A 104 -5.19 19.75 4.48
N THR A 105 -6.28 19.51 3.76
CA THR A 105 -7.57 19.17 4.37
C THR A 105 -8.30 18.11 3.56
N ALA A 106 -8.03 16.85 3.83
CA ALA A 106 -8.98 15.79 3.53
C ALA A 106 -9.01 14.84 4.74
N GLU A 107 -10.02 14.99 5.57
CA GLU A 107 -10.29 14.04 6.64
C GLU A 107 -10.67 12.67 6.03
N PRO A 108 -9.97 11.59 6.37
CA PRO A 108 -10.45 10.26 6.07
C PRO A 108 -11.77 10.05 6.81
N GLY A 109 -12.84 9.66 6.12
CA GLY A 109 -14.17 9.43 6.70
C GLY A 109 -14.22 8.22 7.64
N TYR A 110 -13.51 8.28 8.76
CA TYR A 110 -13.64 7.35 9.86
C TYR A 110 -14.55 7.94 10.95
N PRO A 111 -15.22 7.09 11.77
CA PRO A 111 -16.01 7.58 12.89
C PRO A 111 -15.14 8.42 13.82
N HIS A 112 -15.51 9.69 14.04
CA HIS A 112 -14.76 10.67 14.83
C HIS A 112 -14.82 10.44 16.36
N SER A 113 -14.82 9.19 16.84
CA SER A 113 -14.89 8.90 18.27
C SER A 113 -13.89 7.83 18.72
N GLY A 114 -13.36 8.00 19.91
CA GLY A 114 -12.51 7.02 20.57
C GLY A 114 -11.14 6.85 19.93
N ILE A 115 -10.72 5.60 19.74
CA ILE A 115 -9.39 5.23 19.26
C ILE A 115 -9.02 5.81 17.88
N TRP A 116 -10.00 6.19 17.06
CA TRP A 116 -9.75 6.76 15.73
C TRP A 116 -9.08 8.13 15.84
N HIS A 117 -9.53 8.99 16.74
CA HIS A 117 -8.90 10.29 17.01
C HIS A 117 -7.44 10.13 17.47
N GLU A 118 -7.19 9.12 18.32
CA GLU A 118 -5.84 8.81 18.76
C GLU A 118 -4.93 8.32 17.64
N ILE A 119 -5.47 7.49 16.74
CA ILE A 119 -4.73 7.03 15.54
C ILE A 119 -4.42 8.20 14.61
N GLU A 120 -5.33 9.15 14.44
CA GLU A 120 -5.14 10.35 13.64
C GLU A 120 -4.05 11.28 14.21
N SER A 121 -3.87 11.30 15.54
CA SER A 121 -2.81 12.06 16.20
C SER A 121 -1.40 11.48 16.01
N LEU A 122 -1.29 10.24 15.50
CA LEU A 122 0.00 9.65 15.20
C LEU A 122 0.64 10.35 13.99
N ALA A 123 1.98 10.36 13.96
CA ALA A 123 2.71 10.75 12.76
C ALA A 123 2.25 9.89 11.57
N GLU A 124 2.12 10.48 10.40
CA GLU A 124 1.60 9.86 9.18
C GLU A 124 2.19 8.46 8.89
N GLN A 125 3.50 8.33 9.03
CA GLN A 125 4.20 7.07 8.81
C GLN A 125 3.82 5.98 9.83
N ASP A 126 3.58 6.35 11.09
CA ASP A 126 3.17 5.44 12.15
C ASP A 126 1.69 5.07 11.99
N ARG A 127 0.86 6.02 11.58
CA ARG A 127 -0.56 5.84 11.25
C ARG A 127 -0.73 4.83 10.11
N THR A 128 0.01 5.00 9.03
CA THR A 128 0.02 4.05 7.89
C THR A 128 0.39 2.63 8.36
N LEU A 129 1.39 2.49 9.24
CA LEU A 129 1.77 1.19 9.80
C LEU A 129 0.65 0.56 10.63
N VAL A 130 -0.03 1.37 11.46
CA VAL A 130 -1.17 0.93 12.28
C VAL A 130 -2.31 0.43 11.40
N TYR A 131 -2.66 1.17 10.34
CA TYR A 131 -3.69 0.72 9.38
C TYR A 131 -3.30 -0.57 8.69
N LEU A 132 -2.10 -0.67 8.15
CA LEU A 132 -1.65 -1.88 7.44
C LEU A 132 -1.68 -3.11 8.35
N TYR A 133 -1.25 -2.96 9.60
CA TYR A 133 -1.15 -4.09 10.51
C TYR A 133 -2.49 -4.46 11.16
N TYR A 134 -3.18 -3.48 11.80
CA TYR A 134 -4.36 -3.76 12.61
C TYR A 134 -5.68 -3.75 11.82
N ILE A 135 -5.80 -2.91 10.82
CA ILE A 135 -7.05 -2.77 10.06
C ILE A 135 -7.03 -3.69 8.84
N TYR A 136 -5.90 -3.73 8.13
CA TYR A 136 -5.81 -4.51 6.89
C TYR A 136 -5.18 -5.89 7.07
N GLY A 137 -4.63 -6.21 8.26
CA GLY A 137 -4.13 -7.53 8.59
C GLY A 137 -2.87 -7.97 7.85
N PHE A 138 -2.06 -7.02 7.33
CA PHE A 138 -0.78 -7.36 6.71
C PHE A 138 0.24 -7.81 7.76
N SER A 139 1.00 -8.85 7.44
CA SER A 139 2.13 -9.26 8.26
C SER A 139 3.25 -8.21 8.24
N GLN A 140 4.09 -8.20 9.27
CA GLN A 140 5.24 -7.27 9.34
C GLN A 140 6.19 -7.40 8.14
N LYS A 141 6.32 -8.62 7.57
CA LYS A 141 7.11 -8.87 6.35
C LYS A 141 6.47 -8.23 5.12
N GLU A 142 5.15 -8.30 4.99
CA GLU A 142 4.42 -7.66 3.89
C GLU A 142 4.49 -6.15 4.02
N ILE A 143 4.30 -5.60 5.21
CA ILE A 143 4.43 -4.15 5.47
C ILE A 143 5.84 -3.67 5.13
N SER A 144 6.87 -4.41 5.54
CA SER A 144 8.26 -4.14 5.17
C SER A 144 8.45 -4.06 3.66
N ALA A 145 7.83 -4.98 2.91
CA ALA A 145 7.89 -4.99 1.45
C ALA A 145 7.03 -3.88 0.81
N ILE A 146 5.87 -3.55 1.38
CA ILE A 146 4.98 -2.48 0.90
C ILE A 146 5.65 -1.12 1.05
N LEU A 147 6.16 -0.80 2.26
CA LEU A 147 6.72 0.49 2.59
C LEU A 147 8.22 0.62 2.27
N ASN A 148 8.85 -0.46 1.81
CA ASN A 148 10.29 -0.53 1.53
C ASN A 148 11.17 -0.11 2.72
N ILE A 149 10.83 -0.58 3.93
CA ILE A 149 11.58 -0.35 5.16
C ILE A 149 11.95 -1.69 5.83
N PRO A 150 13.03 -1.77 6.61
CA PRO A 150 13.41 -3.00 7.30
C PRO A 150 12.31 -3.53 8.22
N THR A 151 12.15 -4.85 8.31
CA THR A 151 11.15 -5.48 9.20
C THR A 151 11.39 -5.11 10.68
N GLY A 152 12.64 -4.91 11.08
CA GLY A 152 12.98 -4.41 12.42
C GLY A 152 12.40 -3.02 12.68
N THR A 153 12.45 -2.13 11.67
CA THR A 153 11.85 -0.79 11.73
C THR A 153 10.32 -0.88 11.82
N VAL A 154 9.69 -1.78 11.07
CA VAL A 154 8.22 -2.03 11.19
C VAL A 154 7.89 -2.42 12.62
N LYS A 155 8.63 -3.38 13.20
CA LYS A 155 8.39 -3.87 14.56
C LYS A 155 8.55 -2.77 15.61
N SER A 156 9.64 -2.01 15.57
CA SER A 156 9.92 -0.94 16.54
C SER A 156 8.90 0.20 16.46
N ARG A 157 8.49 0.62 15.25
CA ARG A 157 7.47 1.66 15.04
C ARG A 157 6.08 1.20 15.49
N LEU A 158 5.67 -0.03 15.18
CA LEU A 158 4.41 -0.60 15.68
C LEU A 158 4.39 -0.66 17.22
N TYR A 159 5.52 -1.00 17.83
CA TYR A 159 5.64 -0.98 19.29
C TYR A 159 5.47 0.44 19.85
N ALA A 160 6.18 1.43 19.29
CA ALA A 160 6.09 2.82 19.70
C ALA A 160 4.66 3.39 19.52
N ALA A 161 4.02 3.14 18.38
CA ALA A 161 2.65 3.54 18.11
C ALA A 161 1.68 2.93 19.14
N ARG A 162 1.83 1.65 19.48
CA ARG A 162 1.02 0.98 20.53
C ARG A 162 1.20 1.62 21.90
N GLN A 163 2.42 2.02 22.26
CA GLN A 163 2.64 2.70 23.55
C GLN A 163 1.96 4.08 23.59
N LYS A 164 2.04 4.86 22.49
CA LYS A 164 1.34 6.14 22.40
C LYS A 164 -0.18 5.96 22.56
N LEU A 165 -0.78 5.02 21.83
CA LEU A 165 -2.22 4.74 21.90
C LEU A 165 -2.69 4.21 23.27
N LYS A 166 -1.82 3.56 24.06
CA LYS A 166 -2.15 3.13 25.43
C LYS A 166 -2.16 4.27 26.43
N ASN A 167 -1.29 5.27 26.25
CA ASN A 167 -1.13 6.38 27.17
C ASN A 167 -2.20 7.47 27.00
N CYS A 168 -3.02 7.36 25.97
CA CYS A 168 -4.13 8.28 25.67
C CYS A 168 -5.47 7.84 26.32
N ARG A 169 -5.44 6.87 27.26
CA ARG A 169 -6.61 6.43 28.06
C ARG A 169 -6.72 7.15 29.36
#